data_74d65b0a6545f5ee0dee60790215da70
#
_entry.id   74d65b0a6545f5ee0dee60790215da70
#
_cell.length_a   1.000
_cell.length_b   1.000
_cell.length_c   1.000
_cell.angle_alpha   90.00
_cell.angle_beta   90.00
_cell.angle_gamma   90.00
#
_symmetry.space_group_name_H-M   'P 1'
#
loop_
_entity.id
_entity.type
_entity.pdbx_description
1 polymer ?
#
loop_
_entity_poly.entity_id
_entity_poly.type
_entity_poly.pdbx_seq_one_letter_code
_entity_poly.pdbx_strand_id
1 'polypeptide(L)'
;MKQNNLVKLLGIALVVAIIATGVFYGLFVNKLSSNSGSGKMVVVAAKQIPAGTVLTEQHVQSIPWPVEQAPNGAFDTAQQVTGHTVLEPLAQGEPVLAARLASTEKGGGSGVPAGMRAVSVHVSDSSGVLTQLAPGQKVDVQVLITRKTGNAEPELRTILEGVRVLSVSPQPEPSSQGSNLPAVTLLTNPADADVLALADSGARVRLALRNPLDDATRPRTALTFDSILRGSAAGKSQ
;
A
#
# COMPACT_ATOMS: atom_id res chain seq x y z
N MET A 1 56.64 15.18 -65.55
CA MET A 1 55.53 14.18 -65.42
C MET A 1 55.03 13.90 -64.03
N LYS A 2 55.53 14.51 -62.92
CA LYS A 2 55.05 14.27 -61.53
C LYS A 2 53.86 15.14 -61.08
N GLN A 3 53.67 16.32 -61.66
CA GLN A 3 52.69 17.30 -61.19
C GLN A 3 51.26 16.91 -61.52
N ASN A 4 50.99 16.26 -62.67
CA ASN A 4 49.65 15.83 -63.07
C ASN A 4 49.10 14.67 -62.23
N ASN A 5 49.97 13.85 -61.62
CA ASN A 5 49.53 12.76 -60.76
C ASN A 5 49.16 13.27 -59.35
N LEU A 6 49.84 14.34 -58.89
CA LEU A 6 49.57 14.97 -57.63
C LEU A 6 48.19 15.64 -57.61
N VAL A 7 47.81 16.31 -58.71
CA VAL A 7 46.48 16.91 -58.89
C VAL A 7 45.37 15.84 -58.96
N LYS A 8 45.65 14.71 -59.65
CA LYS A 8 44.69 13.58 -59.69
C LYS A 8 44.49 12.94 -58.32
N LEU A 9 45.56 12.75 -57.54
CA LEU A 9 45.48 12.22 -56.19
C LEU A 9 44.75 13.16 -55.22
N LEU A 10 44.94 14.47 -55.35
CA LEU A 10 44.24 15.48 -54.57
C LEU A 10 42.73 15.51 -54.89
N GLY A 11 42.36 15.35 -56.17
CA GLY A 11 40.99 15.24 -56.59
C GLY A 11 40.30 13.98 -56.04
N ILE A 12 40.98 12.84 -56.08
CA ILE A 12 40.44 11.59 -55.50
C ILE A 12 40.29 11.72 -53.98
N ALA A 13 41.25 12.29 -53.29
CA ALA A 13 41.18 12.50 -51.85
C ALA A 13 40.01 13.41 -51.46
N LEU A 14 39.75 14.47 -52.25
CA LEU A 14 38.61 15.36 -52.01
C LEU A 14 37.26 14.65 -52.18
N VAL A 15 37.14 13.83 -53.22
CA VAL A 15 35.91 13.03 -53.45
C VAL A 15 35.67 12.03 -52.32
N VAL A 16 36.72 11.33 -51.89
CA VAL A 16 36.64 10.40 -50.76
C VAL A 16 36.24 11.12 -49.45
N ALA A 17 36.80 12.32 -49.22
CA ALA A 17 36.45 13.11 -48.03
C ALA A 17 34.98 13.55 -48.05
N ILE A 18 34.44 13.96 -49.18
CA ILE A 18 33.02 14.33 -49.34
C ILE A 18 32.12 13.11 -49.08
N ILE A 19 32.45 11.96 -49.63
CA ILE A 19 31.68 10.71 -49.43
C ILE A 19 31.73 10.29 -47.96
N ALA A 20 32.91 10.30 -47.34
CA ALA A 20 33.09 9.95 -45.91
C ALA A 20 32.29 10.90 -44.99
N THR A 21 32.33 12.20 -45.30
CA THR A 21 31.54 13.20 -44.52
C THR A 21 30.05 12.98 -44.68
N GLY A 22 29.59 12.68 -45.90
CA GLY A 22 28.17 12.40 -46.19
C GLY A 22 27.67 11.14 -45.48
N VAL A 23 28.46 10.07 -45.51
CA VAL A 23 28.15 8.82 -44.78
C VAL A 23 28.14 9.05 -43.27
N PHE A 24 29.14 9.73 -42.72
CA PHE A 24 29.23 10.06 -41.32
C PHE A 24 28.03 10.93 -40.87
N TYR A 25 27.71 11.96 -41.61
CA TYR A 25 26.56 12.83 -41.35
C TYR A 25 25.24 12.06 -41.39
N GLY A 26 25.03 11.21 -42.38
CA GLY A 26 23.85 10.37 -42.51
C GLY A 26 23.69 9.39 -41.34
N LEU A 27 24.78 8.72 -40.93
CA LEU A 27 24.77 7.82 -39.77
C LEU A 27 24.56 8.57 -38.44
N PHE A 28 25.16 9.75 -38.33
CA PHE A 28 25.04 10.58 -37.13
C PHE A 28 23.62 11.13 -36.98
N VAL A 29 23.03 11.70 -38.02
CA VAL A 29 21.67 12.21 -38.04
C VAL A 29 20.67 11.08 -37.81
N ASN A 30 20.87 9.92 -38.46
CA ASN A 30 19.98 8.76 -38.27
C ASN A 30 20.05 8.23 -36.84
N LYS A 31 21.21 8.24 -36.19
CA LYS A 31 21.37 7.84 -34.80
C LYS A 31 20.73 8.84 -33.79
N LEU A 32 20.81 10.15 -34.09
CA LEU A 32 20.08 11.16 -33.31
C LEU A 32 18.56 11.02 -33.46
N SER A 33 18.09 10.80 -34.72
CA SER A 33 16.66 10.65 -34.99
C SER A 33 16.10 9.32 -34.45
N SER A 34 16.90 8.26 -34.44
CA SER A 34 16.48 6.97 -33.85
C SER A 34 16.32 7.01 -32.31
N ASN A 35 16.99 7.95 -31.66
CA ASN A 35 16.82 8.17 -30.21
C ASN A 35 15.56 9.02 -29.89
N SER A 36 14.90 9.60 -30.89
CA SER A 36 13.70 10.42 -30.72
C SER A 36 12.39 9.66 -30.97
N GLY A 37 12.43 8.38 -31.27
CA GLY A 37 11.30 7.69 -31.90
C GLY A 37 10.83 6.40 -31.26
N SER A 38 10.70 6.28 -29.97
CA SER A 38 9.84 5.28 -29.29
C SER A 38 9.75 5.63 -27.80
N GLY A 39 9.40 6.86 -27.48
CA GLY A 39 9.14 7.25 -26.11
C GLY A 39 7.77 6.71 -25.68
N LYS A 40 7.72 5.98 -24.58
CA LYS A 40 6.46 5.76 -23.89
C LYS A 40 6.02 7.09 -23.30
N MET A 41 4.75 7.49 -23.51
CA MET A 41 4.24 8.68 -22.83
C MET A 41 4.17 8.39 -21.33
N VAL A 42 4.66 9.32 -20.52
CA VAL A 42 4.63 9.23 -19.07
C VAL A 42 4.02 10.50 -18.51
N VAL A 43 3.04 10.35 -17.64
CA VAL A 43 2.42 11.47 -16.92
C VAL A 43 3.36 11.94 -15.82
N VAL A 44 3.70 13.22 -15.84
CA VAL A 44 4.54 13.88 -14.82
C VAL A 44 3.82 15.06 -14.19
N ALA A 45 4.23 15.47 -13.01
CA ALA A 45 3.71 16.66 -12.37
C ALA A 45 4.15 17.92 -13.14
N ALA A 46 3.19 18.74 -13.56
CA ALA A 46 3.46 20.02 -14.27
C ALA A 46 4.02 21.10 -13.32
N LYS A 47 3.75 20.96 -12.04
CA LYS A 47 4.21 21.84 -10.95
C LYS A 47 4.38 21.03 -9.67
N GLN A 48 4.94 21.63 -8.63
CA GLN A 48 4.96 20.99 -7.32
C GLN A 48 3.53 20.77 -6.81
N ILE A 49 3.22 19.54 -6.35
CA ILE A 49 1.88 19.13 -5.89
C ILE A 49 1.99 18.65 -4.45
N PRO A 50 1.35 19.32 -3.48
CA PRO A 50 1.31 18.86 -2.09
C PRO A 50 0.53 17.55 -1.92
N ALA A 51 0.87 16.78 -0.88
CA ALA A 51 0.06 15.63 -0.45
C ALA A 51 -1.39 16.05 -0.13
N GLY A 52 -2.35 15.18 -0.38
CA GLY A 52 -3.77 15.44 -0.19
C GLY A 52 -4.45 16.22 -1.33
N THR A 53 -3.70 16.64 -2.35
CA THR A 53 -4.25 17.35 -3.51
C THR A 53 -4.96 16.38 -4.46
N VAL A 54 -6.18 16.71 -4.89
CA VAL A 54 -6.88 16.01 -5.96
C VAL A 54 -6.30 16.45 -7.30
N LEU A 55 -5.82 15.52 -8.11
CA LEU A 55 -5.23 15.80 -9.41
C LEU A 55 -6.29 16.27 -10.42
N THR A 56 -5.93 17.31 -11.14
CA THR A 56 -6.68 17.84 -12.30
C THR A 56 -5.74 17.84 -13.51
N GLU A 57 -6.27 18.02 -14.71
CA GLU A 57 -5.46 18.13 -15.93
C GLU A 57 -4.40 19.26 -15.87
N GLN A 58 -4.65 20.31 -15.07
CA GLN A 58 -3.70 21.42 -14.88
C GLN A 58 -2.51 21.08 -13.97
N HIS A 59 -2.60 19.97 -13.23
CA HIS A 59 -1.56 19.52 -12.32
C HIS A 59 -0.55 18.61 -12.98
N VAL A 60 -0.88 18.06 -14.13
CA VAL A 60 -0.09 17.01 -14.79
C VAL A 60 0.12 17.29 -16.27
N GLN A 61 1.15 16.73 -16.82
CA GLN A 61 1.45 16.76 -18.27
C GLN A 61 2.02 15.43 -18.72
N SER A 62 1.75 15.02 -19.96
CA SER A 62 2.34 13.82 -20.54
C SER A 62 3.58 14.19 -21.35
N ILE A 63 4.71 13.58 -21.04
CA ILE A 63 5.97 13.79 -21.77
C ILE A 63 6.49 12.47 -22.32
N PRO A 64 7.21 12.50 -23.48
CA PRO A 64 7.86 11.31 -24.00
C PRO A 64 9.01 10.90 -23.07
N TRP A 65 9.05 9.62 -22.68
CA TRP A 65 10.06 9.04 -21.82
C TRP A 65 10.75 7.86 -22.50
N PRO A 66 12.08 7.69 -22.39
CA PRO A 66 12.75 6.53 -22.96
C PRO A 66 12.14 5.23 -22.43
N VAL A 67 11.76 4.31 -23.33
CA VAL A 67 11.03 3.07 -22.95
C VAL A 67 11.78 2.27 -21.92
N GLU A 68 13.11 2.16 -22.06
CA GLU A 68 13.97 1.40 -21.15
C GLU A 68 14.09 2.00 -19.75
N GLN A 69 13.76 3.28 -19.60
CA GLN A 69 13.86 4.03 -18.33
C GLN A 69 12.50 4.41 -17.77
N ALA A 70 11.39 4.00 -18.41
CA ALA A 70 10.05 4.31 -17.93
C ALA A 70 9.81 3.65 -16.56
N PRO A 71 9.42 4.43 -15.53
CA PRO A 71 9.20 3.88 -14.21
C PRO A 71 8.04 2.89 -14.20
N ASN A 72 8.18 1.79 -13.46
CA ASN A 72 7.11 0.85 -13.25
C ASN A 72 5.94 1.51 -12.52
N GLY A 73 4.72 1.30 -13.01
CA GLY A 73 3.51 1.90 -12.42
C GLY A 73 3.27 3.36 -12.80
N ALA A 74 4.02 3.91 -13.77
CA ALA A 74 3.72 5.20 -14.36
C ALA A 74 2.51 5.12 -15.30
N PHE A 75 1.73 6.20 -15.34
CA PHE A 75 0.57 6.34 -16.20
C PHE A 75 0.95 6.93 -17.55
N ASP A 76 0.19 6.57 -18.58
CA ASP A 76 0.47 6.99 -19.96
C ASP A 76 -0.34 8.25 -20.35
N THR A 77 -1.49 8.47 -19.72
CA THR A 77 -2.41 9.58 -20.03
C THR A 77 -2.87 10.32 -18.76
N ALA A 78 -3.08 11.64 -18.88
CA ALA A 78 -3.53 12.49 -17.78
C ALA A 78 -4.91 12.07 -17.24
N GLN A 79 -5.78 11.52 -18.08
CA GLN A 79 -7.12 11.06 -17.69
C GLN A 79 -7.07 9.93 -16.66
N GLN A 80 -6.03 9.07 -16.73
CA GLN A 80 -5.87 7.97 -15.76
C GLN A 80 -5.56 8.43 -14.34
N VAL A 81 -5.04 9.64 -14.17
CA VAL A 81 -4.66 10.19 -12.86
C VAL A 81 -5.60 11.29 -12.37
N THR A 82 -6.39 11.87 -13.26
CA THR A 82 -7.35 12.93 -12.90
C THR A 82 -8.42 12.40 -11.94
N GLY A 83 -8.68 13.17 -10.87
CA GLY A 83 -9.61 12.77 -9.80
C GLY A 83 -8.99 11.93 -8.69
N HIS A 84 -7.76 11.47 -8.84
CA HIS A 84 -7.05 10.76 -7.77
C HIS A 84 -6.37 11.75 -6.80
N THR A 85 -6.29 11.36 -5.53
CA THR A 85 -5.62 12.17 -4.50
C THR A 85 -4.15 11.75 -4.39
N VAL A 86 -3.26 12.73 -4.33
CA VAL A 86 -1.82 12.51 -4.12
C VAL A 86 -1.56 12.19 -2.66
N LEU A 87 -0.85 11.11 -2.39
CA LEU A 87 -0.52 10.65 -1.02
C LEU A 87 0.74 11.29 -0.46
N GLU A 88 1.73 11.48 -1.31
CA GLU A 88 3.02 12.08 -0.99
C GLU A 88 3.28 13.25 -1.92
N PRO A 89 3.96 14.32 -1.48
CA PRO A 89 4.21 15.48 -2.33
C PRO A 89 5.01 15.07 -3.57
N LEU A 90 4.61 15.61 -4.73
CA LEU A 90 5.30 15.41 -6.00
C LEU A 90 6.05 16.68 -6.40
N ALA A 91 7.30 16.54 -6.80
CA ALA A 91 8.10 17.62 -7.35
C ALA A 91 7.70 17.87 -8.83
N GLN A 92 7.94 19.09 -9.33
CA GLN A 92 7.74 19.38 -10.74
C GLN A 92 8.60 18.47 -11.62
N GLY A 93 8.01 17.90 -12.66
CA GLY A 93 8.67 16.96 -13.57
C GLY A 93 8.76 15.53 -13.05
N GLU A 94 8.32 15.25 -11.83
CA GLU A 94 8.34 13.93 -11.26
C GLU A 94 7.23 13.05 -11.86
N PRO A 95 7.53 11.78 -12.26
CA PRO A 95 6.54 10.84 -12.76
C PRO A 95 5.45 10.54 -11.72
N VAL A 96 4.21 10.59 -12.15
CA VAL A 96 3.07 10.19 -11.32
C VAL A 96 2.96 8.68 -11.33
N LEU A 97 3.21 8.06 -10.18
CA LEU A 97 3.18 6.61 -10.01
C LEU A 97 1.91 6.16 -9.29
N ALA A 98 1.40 4.99 -9.63
CA ALA A 98 0.23 4.40 -8.99
C ALA A 98 0.40 4.23 -7.48
N ALA A 99 1.63 3.98 -7.00
CA ALA A 99 1.93 3.87 -5.58
C ALA A 99 1.78 5.18 -4.81
N ARG A 100 1.82 6.33 -5.50
CA ARG A 100 1.70 7.66 -4.90
C ARG A 100 0.30 8.26 -5.00
N LEU A 101 -0.63 7.54 -5.59
CA LEU A 101 -2.02 7.95 -5.72
C LEU A 101 -2.93 7.13 -4.83
N ALA A 102 -3.88 7.79 -4.20
CA ALA A 102 -4.98 7.12 -3.52
C ALA A 102 -5.79 6.33 -4.54
N SER A 103 -5.90 5.03 -4.35
CA SER A 103 -6.79 4.18 -5.14
C SER A 103 -7.96 3.73 -4.27
N THR A 104 -9.14 3.66 -4.86
CA THR A 104 -10.34 3.10 -4.21
C THR A 104 -10.14 1.64 -3.79
N GLU A 105 -9.28 0.90 -4.50
CA GLU A 105 -9.03 -0.51 -4.23
C GLU A 105 -7.94 -0.77 -3.19
N LYS A 106 -6.94 0.13 -3.06
CA LYS A 106 -5.77 -0.05 -2.18
C LYS A 106 -5.68 0.93 -1.01
N GLY A 107 -6.73 1.70 -0.75
CA GLY A 107 -6.83 2.50 0.47
C GLY A 107 -5.80 3.61 0.61
N GLY A 108 -5.57 4.37 -0.42
CA GLY A 108 -4.89 5.66 -0.27
C GLY A 108 -3.49 5.62 0.34
N GLY A 109 -2.67 4.58 0.07
CA GLY A 109 -1.30 4.46 0.61
C GLY A 109 -1.20 3.98 2.04
N SER A 110 -2.24 4.14 2.84
CA SER A 110 -2.32 3.59 4.21
C SER A 110 -2.71 2.11 4.25
N GLY A 111 -3.04 1.49 3.10
CA GLY A 111 -3.61 0.15 3.04
C GLY A 111 -5.06 0.06 3.55
N VAL A 112 -5.69 1.21 3.84
CA VAL A 112 -7.08 1.29 4.34
C VAL A 112 -8.03 1.61 3.19
N PRO A 113 -8.93 0.70 2.75
CA PRO A 113 -9.90 0.95 1.69
C PRO A 113 -10.88 2.08 2.04
N ALA A 114 -11.47 2.69 1.02
CA ALA A 114 -12.51 3.70 1.21
C ALA A 114 -13.68 3.14 2.05
N GLY A 115 -14.14 3.92 3.03
CA GLY A 115 -15.20 3.51 3.95
C GLY A 115 -14.75 2.61 5.10
N MET A 116 -13.51 2.12 5.10
CA MET A 116 -12.94 1.34 6.20
C MET A 116 -12.12 2.22 7.16
N ARG A 117 -11.73 1.64 8.28
CA ARG A 117 -10.89 2.26 9.31
C ARG A 117 -9.78 1.30 9.73
N ALA A 118 -8.60 1.84 9.99
CA ALA A 118 -7.53 1.13 10.67
C ALA A 118 -7.57 1.52 12.15
N VAL A 119 -7.71 0.54 13.03
CA VAL A 119 -7.74 0.74 14.48
C VAL A 119 -6.67 -0.12 15.12
N SER A 120 -5.78 0.51 15.87
CA SER A 120 -4.79 -0.21 16.68
C SER A 120 -5.39 -0.54 18.03
N VAL A 121 -5.27 -1.80 18.45
CA VAL A 121 -5.70 -2.29 19.75
C VAL A 121 -4.52 -2.95 20.47
N HIS A 122 -4.44 -2.74 21.78
CA HIS A 122 -3.43 -3.37 22.63
C HIS A 122 -3.88 -4.77 23.00
N VAL A 123 -3.03 -5.76 22.76
CA VAL A 123 -3.41 -7.17 22.87
C VAL A 123 -2.71 -7.84 24.04
N SER A 124 -3.52 -8.39 24.96
CA SER A 124 -3.01 -9.30 25.99
C SER A 124 -2.80 -10.68 25.39
N ASP A 125 -1.56 -10.98 24.98
CA ASP A 125 -1.23 -12.29 24.44
C ASP A 125 -0.63 -13.20 25.50
N SER A 126 -1.42 -14.16 25.98
CA SER A 126 -0.96 -15.24 26.84
C SER A 126 -0.70 -16.55 26.09
N SER A 127 -0.99 -16.59 24.79
CA SER A 127 -0.98 -17.82 23.98
C SER A 127 0.06 -17.84 22.85
N GLY A 128 0.84 -16.74 22.70
CA GLY A 128 1.85 -16.65 21.63
C GLY A 128 1.25 -16.48 20.24
N VAL A 129 -0.04 -16.17 20.11
CA VAL A 129 -0.71 -15.98 18.81
C VAL A 129 -0.08 -14.81 18.03
N LEU A 130 0.38 -13.78 18.73
CA LEU A 130 0.98 -12.60 18.09
C LEU A 130 2.22 -12.92 17.24
N THR A 131 2.98 -13.94 17.63
CA THR A 131 4.16 -14.37 16.86
C THR A 131 3.79 -15.06 15.54
N GLN A 132 2.55 -15.52 15.42
CA GLN A 132 2.02 -16.19 14.22
C GLN A 132 1.18 -15.24 13.36
N LEU A 133 0.83 -14.06 13.89
CA LEU A 133 0.03 -13.10 13.16
C LEU A 133 0.85 -12.40 12.07
N ALA A 134 0.27 -12.35 10.89
CA ALA A 134 0.82 -11.61 9.74
C ALA A 134 -0.24 -10.70 9.11
N PRO A 135 0.16 -9.59 8.48
CA PRO A 135 -0.74 -8.76 7.70
C PRO A 135 -1.55 -9.56 6.69
N GLY A 136 -2.84 -9.25 6.56
CA GLY A 136 -3.77 -9.93 5.67
C GLY A 136 -4.54 -11.10 6.29
N GLN A 137 -4.10 -11.64 7.41
CA GLN A 137 -4.82 -12.70 8.13
C GLN A 137 -6.11 -12.20 8.77
N LYS A 138 -7.04 -13.13 9.03
CA LYS A 138 -8.31 -12.86 9.73
C LYS A 138 -8.19 -13.29 11.21
N VAL A 139 -8.72 -12.48 12.11
CA VAL A 139 -8.78 -12.75 13.55
C VAL A 139 -10.16 -12.51 14.09
N ASP A 140 -10.49 -13.24 15.15
CA ASP A 140 -11.66 -12.94 15.99
C ASP A 140 -11.18 -12.15 17.21
N VAL A 141 -11.88 -11.04 17.50
CA VAL A 141 -11.56 -10.16 18.62
C VAL A 141 -12.39 -10.56 19.83
N GLN A 142 -11.69 -10.92 20.88
CA GLN A 142 -12.26 -11.31 22.15
C GLN A 142 -11.93 -10.27 23.23
N VAL A 143 -12.87 -10.00 24.09
CA VAL A 143 -12.68 -9.11 25.26
C VAL A 143 -12.92 -9.87 26.54
N LEU A 144 -12.00 -9.68 27.48
CA LEU A 144 -12.14 -10.14 28.85
C LEU A 144 -12.54 -8.95 29.72
N ILE A 145 -13.77 -8.97 30.20
CA ILE A 145 -14.36 -7.93 31.03
C ILE A 145 -14.30 -8.38 32.50
N THR A 146 -13.62 -7.62 33.34
CA THR A 146 -13.61 -7.83 34.77
C THR A 146 -14.29 -6.63 35.42
N ARG A 147 -15.48 -6.83 35.98
CA ARG A 147 -16.22 -5.78 36.70
C ARG A 147 -15.61 -5.57 38.09
N LYS A 148 -15.30 -4.32 38.43
CA LYS A 148 -14.69 -3.95 39.70
C LYS A 148 -15.70 -3.95 40.86
N THR A 149 -17.00 -4.11 40.60
CA THR A 149 -18.06 -3.97 41.61
C THR A 149 -18.73 -5.31 41.90
N GLY A 150 -18.66 -5.78 43.14
CA GLY A 150 -19.26 -7.04 43.59
C GLY A 150 -18.45 -8.28 43.24
N ASN A 151 -19.03 -9.47 43.54
CA ASN A 151 -18.47 -10.79 43.19
C ASN A 151 -18.70 -11.18 41.72
N ALA A 152 -18.64 -10.21 40.78
CA ALA A 152 -18.87 -10.51 39.38
C ALA A 152 -17.67 -11.26 38.79
N GLU A 153 -17.93 -12.45 38.26
CA GLU A 153 -16.93 -13.26 37.55
C GLU A 153 -16.45 -12.58 36.28
N PRO A 154 -15.18 -12.81 35.87
CA PRO A 154 -14.68 -12.39 34.60
C PRO A 154 -15.51 -13.01 33.43
N GLU A 155 -15.87 -12.21 32.49
CA GLU A 155 -16.66 -12.58 31.31
C GLU A 155 -15.82 -12.47 30.03
N LEU A 156 -15.69 -13.54 29.30
CA LEU A 156 -15.09 -13.55 27.97
C LEU A 156 -16.18 -13.48 26.90
N ARG A 157 -16.02 -12.53 25.96
CA ARG A 157 -16.97 -12.37 24.86
C ARG A 157 -16.24 -12.11 23.55
N THR A 158 -16.61 -12.81 22.49
CA THR A 158 -16.19 -12.45 21.13
C THR A 158 -17.04 -11.27 20.66
N ILE A 159 -16.41 -10.14 20.39
CA ILE A 159 -17.09 -8.91 19.96
C ILE A 159 -17.13 -8.75 18.44
N LEU A 160 -16.04 -9.15 17.75
CA LEU A 160 -15.93 -9.12 16.30
C LEU A 160 -15.32 -10.42 15.79
N GLU A 161 -15.77 -10.86 14.61
CA GLU A 161 -15.26 -12.07 13.96
C GLU A 161 -14.74 -11.76 12.56
N GLY A 162 -13.67 -12.46 12.16
CA GLY A 162 -13.12 -12.39 10.81
C GLY A 162 -12.50 -11.04 10.44
N VAL A 163 -12.06 -10.26 11.42
CA VAL A 163 -11.45 -8.94 11.20
C VAL A 163 -10.06 -9.11 10.59
N ARG A 164 -9.75 -8.32 9.56
CA ARG A 164 -8.46 -8.41 8.87
C ARG A 164 -7.37 -7.65 9.63
N VAL A 165 -6.21 -8.29 9.78
CA VAL A 165 -5.00 -7.68 10.33
C VAL A 165 -4.33 -6.83 9.24
N LEU A 166 -4.05 -5.56 9.55
CA LEU A 166 -3.32 -4.64 8.68
C LEU A 166 -1.83 -4.63 9.01
N SER A 167 -1.50 -4.55 10.29
CA SER A 167 -0.12 -4.61 10.78
C SER A 167 -0.04 -5.16 12.20
N VAL A 168 1.14 -5.66 12.57
CA VAL A 168 1.43 -6.16 13.90
C VAL A 168 2.67 -5.43 14.41
N SER A 169 2.55 -4.77 15.58
CA SER A 169 3.66 -4.17 16.31
C SER A 169 3.98 -5.06 17.51
N PRO A 170 5.01 -5.91 17.41
CA PRO A 170 5.35 -6.85 18.47
C PRO A 170 6.01 -6.17 19.66
N GLN A 171 6.48 -4.93 19.51
CA GLN A 171 7.07 -4.16 20.59
C GLN A 171 5.96 -3.61 21.50
N PRO A 172 6.16 -3.71 22.83
CA PRO A 172 5.19 -3.17 23.76
C PRO A 172 5.04 -1.65 23.62
N GLU A 173 3.81 -1.19 23.47
CA GLU A 173 3.44 0.21 23.42
C GLU A 173 2.65 0.59 24.67
N PRO A 174 2.71 1.86 25.14
CA PRO A 174 1.92 2.31 26.27
C PRO A 174 0.42 2.18 25.97
N SER A 175 -0.30 1.37 26.73
CA SER A 175 -1.75 1.25 26.59
C SER A 175 -2.49 2.28 27.47
N SER A 176 -3.75 2.56 27.16
CA SER A 176 -4.63 3.42 27.96
C SER A 176 -4.84 2.89 29.38
N GLN A 177 -4.56 1.61 29.63
CA GLN A 177 -4.64 0.97 30.95
C GLN A 177 -3.32 1.00 31.74
N GLY A 178 -2.29 1.71 31.24
CA GLY A 178 -0.99 1.85 31.89
C GLY A 178 -0.10 0.61 31.79
N SER A 179 -0.45 -0.36 30.97
CA SER A 179 0.34 -1.57 30.70
C SER A 179 1.08 -1.40 29.36
N ASN A 180 2.32 -1.88 29.29
CA ASN A 180 3.03 -1.98 28.02
C ASN A 180 2.62 -3.27 27.34
N LEU A 181 1.79 -3.16 26.29
CA LEU A 181 1.28 -4.29 25.52
C LEU A 181 1.62 -4.14 24.05
N PRO A 182 1.82 -5.23 23.32
CA PRO A 182 1.95 -5.19 21.88
C PRO A 182 0.64 -4.71 21.23
N ALA A 183 0.75 -3.99 20.11
CA ALA A 183 -0.39 -3.45 19.39
C ALA A 183 -0.60 -4.18 18.05
N VAL A 184 -1.86 -4.38 17.69
CA VAL A 184 -2.25 -4.93 16.39
C VAL A 184 -3.22 -3.96 15.74
N THR A 185 -2.92 -3.56 14.50
CA THR A 185 -3.80 -2.70 13.70
C THR A 185 -4.75 -3.56 12.90
N LEU A 186 -6.03 -3.33 13.10
CA LEU A 186 -7.13 -4.06 12.48
C LEU A 186 -7.85 -3.18 11.46
N LEU A 187 -8.30 -3.80 10.36
CA LEU A 187 -9.08 -3.17 9.32
C LEU A 187 -10.56 -3.47 9.52
N THR A 188 -11.38 -2.46 9.73
CA THR A 188 -12.79 -2.61 10.09
C THR A 188 -13.68 -1.52 9.51
N ASN A 189 -14.98 -1.67 9.57
CA ASN A 189 -15.93 -0.61 9.26
C ASN A 189 -16.00 0.43 10.39
N PRO A 190 -16.58 1.62 10.18
CA PRO A 190 -16.64 2.67 11.20
C PRO A 190 -17.34 2.27 12.50
N ALA A 191 -18.45 1.50 12.42
CA ALA A 191 -19.18 1.09 13.62
C ALA A 191 -18.38 0.11 14.47
N ASP A 192 -17.70 -0.85 13.86
CA ASP A 192 -16.84 -1.79 14.55
C ASP A 192 -15.55 -1.10 15.10
N ALA A 193 -15.11 -0.01 14.44
CA ALA A 193 -13.99 0.80 14.91
C ALA A 193 -14.29 1.41 16.30
N ASP A 194 -15.51 1.92 16.49
CA ASP A 194 -15.96 2.47 17.78
C ASP A 194 -16.00 1.39 18.87
N VAL A 195 -16.46 0.18 18.51
CA VAL A 195 -16.48 -0.97 19.41
C VAL A 195 -15.06 -1.35 19.84
N LEU A 196 -14.10 -1.38 18.90
CA LEU A 196 -12.70 -1.68 19.19
C LEU A 196 -12.05 -0.63 20.08
N ALA A 197 -12.29 0.65 19.81
CA ALA A 197 -11.77 1.75 20.62
C ALA A 197 -12.27 1.69 22.06
N LEU A 198 -13.57 1.39 22.24
CA LEU A 198 -14.14 1.20 23.57
C LEU A 198 -13.57 -0.03 24.26
N ALA A 199 -13.40 -1.14 23.56
CA ALA A 199 -12.83 -2.37 24.10
C ALA A 199 -11.37 -2.16 24.57
N ASP A 200 -10.56 -1.47 23.78
CA ASP A 200 -9.16 -1.16 24.14
C ASP A 200 -9.05 -0.26 25.37
N SER A 201 -10.00 0.65 25.58
CA SER A 201 -9.99 1.57 26.72
C SER A 201 -10.45 0.93 28.03
N GLY A 202 -11.31 -0.09 27.99
CA GLY A 202 -11.99 -0.59 29.20
C GLY A 202 -11.89 -2.09 29.47
N ALA A 203 -11.36 -2.89 28.54
CA ALA A 203 -11.28 -4.33 28.66
C ALA A 203 -9.90 -4.87 28.21
N ARG A 204 -9.59 -6.11 28.56
CA ARG A 204 -8.42 -6.78 28.02
C ARG A 204 -8.79 -7.42 26.68
N VAL A 205 -8.16 -6.93 25.61
CA VAL A 205 -8.37 -7.45 24.25
C VAL A 205 -7.48 -8.67 24.02
N ARG A 206 -8.05 -9.72 23.45
CA ARG A 206 -7.35 -10.93 23.00
C ARG A 206 -7.72 -11.19 21.54
N LEU A 207 -6.81 -11.76 20.78
CA LEU A 207 -7.04 -12.16 19.40
C LEU A 207 -6.99 -13.68 19.27
N ALA A 208 -7.91 -14.24 18.52
CA ALA A 208 -7.88 -15.63 18.10
C ALA A 208 -7.65 -15.66 16.58
N LEU A 209 -6.60 -16.36 16.13
CA LEU A 209 -6.32 -16.51 14.71
C LEU A 209 -7.40 -17.40 14.08
N ARG A 210 -7.99 -16.89 13.01
CA ARG A 210 -9.05 -17.59 12.27
C ARG A 210 -8.48 -18.28 11.04
N ASN A 211 -8.98 -19.48 10.75
CA ASN A 211 -8.66 -20.14 9.49
C ASN A 211 -9.17 -19.27 8.32
N PRO A 212 -8.34 -18.99 7.30
CA PRO A 212 -8.75 -18.18 6.14
C PRO A 212 -9.98 -18.70 5.39
N LEU A 213 -10.23 -20.02 5.46
CA LEU A 213 -11.37 -20.68 4.81
C LEU A 213 -12.61 -20.79 5.71
N ASP A 214 -12.53 -20.31 6.95
CA ASP A 214 -13.66 -20.34 7.88
C ASP A 214 -14.42 -19.00 7.82
N ASP A 215 -15.57 -19.03 7.16
CA ASP A 215 -16.49 -17.87 7.10
C ASP A 215 -17.74 -18.07 7.98
N ALA A 216 -17.78 -19.14 8.82
CA ALA A 216 -18.89 -19.39 9.70
C ALA A 216 -18.95 -18.40 10.85
N THR A 217 -20.06 -17.74 11.05
CA THR A 217 -20.33 -16.88 12.21
C THR A 217 -20.92 -17.69 13.34
N ARG A 218 -20.52 -17.40 14.59
CA ARG A 218 -21.05 -18.08 15.78
C ARG A 218 -21.91 -17.14 16.60
N PRO A 219 -22.89 -17.66 17.38
CA PRO A 219 -23.60 -16.84 18.35
C PRO A 219 -22.61 -16.20 19.36
N ARG A 220 -22.69 -14.89 19.53
CA ARG A 220 -21.81 -14.12 20.43
C ARG A 220 -22.25 -14.31 21.89
N THR A 221 -22.11 -15.53 22.41
CA THR A 221 -22.47 -15.86 23.78
C THR A 221 -21.33 -15.50 24.73
N ALA A 222 -21.67 -14.89 25.86
CA ALA A 222 -20.74 -14.64 26.94
C ALA A 222 -20.34 -15.94 27.64
N LEU A 223 -19.06 -16.13 27.91
CA LEU A 223 -18.52 -17.26 28.64
C LEU A 223 -18.02 -16.78 29.99
N THR A 224 -18.46 -17.45 31.06
CA THR A 224 -17.97 -17.27 32.43
C THR A 224 -17.29 -18.55 32.91
N PHE A 225 -16.48 -18.48 33.98
CA PHE A 225 -15.87 -19.68 34.56
C PHE A 225 -16.92 -20.68 35.01
N ASP A 226 -18.03 -20.22 35.58
CA ASP A 226 -19.12 -21.06 36.01
C ASP A 226 -19.77 -21.81 34.82
N SER A 227 -19.95 -21.15 33.67
CA SER A 227 -20.48 -21.79 32.44
C SER A 227 -19.55 -22.87 31.89
N ILE A 228 -18.24 -22.69 32.00
CA ILE A 228 -17.25 -23.67 31.58
C ILE A 228 -17.23 -24.88 32.53
N LEU A 229 -17.26 -24.64 33.80
CA LEU A 229 -17.25 -25.68 34.83
C LEU A 229 -18.53 -26.54 34.84
N ARG A 230 -19.68 -25.95 34.57
CA ARG A 230 -20.95 -26.69 34.47
C ARG A 230 -21.16 -27.43 33.15
N GLY A 231 -20.20 -27.38 32.24
CA GLY A 231 -20.28 -28.11 30.97
C GLY A 231 -21.28 -27.53 29.98
N SER A 232 -21.71 -26.26 30.15
CA SER A 232 -22.53 -25.52 29.19
C SER A 232 -21.70 -24.97 28.05
N ALA A 233 -20.55 -25.57 27.75
CA ALA A 233 -19.78 -25.26 26.59
C ALA A 233 -20.39 -25.93 25.37
N ALA A 234 -20.86 -25.13 24.47
CA ALA A 234 -21.19 -25.47 23.08
C ALA A 234 -22.36 -26.44 22.88
N GLY A 235 -23.41 -25.88 22.32
CA GLY A 235 -24.55 -26.61 21.82
C GLY A 235 -24.16 -27.88 21.06
N LYS A 236 -24.74 -28.96 21.45
CA LYS A 236 -24.94 -30.11 20.59
C LYS A 236 -25.72 -29.60 19.38
N SER A 237 -25.05 -29.35 18.26
CA SER A 237 -25.70 -29.40 16.96
C SER A 237 -25.64 -30.84 16.50
N GLN A 238 -26.75 -31.53 16.55
CA GLN A 238 -27.02 -32.65 15.66
C GLN A 238 -27.09 -32.14 14.23
#